data_3e6c0b3b18beaafe98a04971aea44352
#
_entry.id   3e6c0b3b18beaafe98a04971aea44352
#
_cell.length_a   1.000
_cell.length_b   1.000
_cell.length_c   1.000
_cell.angle_alpha   90.00
_cell.angle_beta   90.00
_cell.angle_gamma   90.00
#
_symmetry.space_group_name_H-M   'P 1'
#
loop_
_entity.id
_entity.type
_entity.pdbx_description
1 polymer ?
#
loop_
_entity_poly.entity_id
_entity_poly.type
_entity_poly.pdbx_seq_one_letter_code
_entity_poly.pdbx_strand_id
1 'polypeptide(L)'
;TTGMGTPSAAIVVEELVRLGARVLVRVGTAGAASSDLAPGELIVAQGAVPLDGTTRQYLEGRPYAPVPDPEVFRALWRRAEALGYPHRVGLVASEDAFYATTPEEARAWARYGVLAFEMEASALFLLGRMRGVRTGAILAVSNRIGDPELAPPEVLQEGVRRMVEVALEAVLEV
;
A
#
# COMPACT_ATOMS: atom_id res chain seq x y z
N THR A 1 4.09 11.70 9.02
CA THR A 1 3.41 10.39 9.06
C THR A 1 1.90 10.60 9.16
N THR A 2 1.13 9.63 8.67
CA THR A 2 -0.34 9.65 8.72
C THR A 2 -0.92 8.92 9.94
N GLY A 3 -0.06 8.40 10.81
CA GLY A 3 -0.48 7.42 11.82
C GLY A 3 -0.66 6.03 11.19
N MET A 4 -1.36 5.13 11.85
CA MET A 4 -1.70 3.79 11.40
C MET A 4 -3.20 3.67 11.16
N GLY A 5 -3.56 2.97 10.10
CA GLY A 5 -4.93 2.62 9.75
C GLY A 5 -5.66 3.65 8.90
N THR A 6 -6.66 3.17 8.18
CA THR A 6 -7.48 3.96 7.27
C THR A 6 -8.17 5.17 7.93
N PRO A 7 -8.63 5.12 9.21
CA PRO A 7 -9.24 6.29 9.84
C PRO A 7 -8.29 7.47 9.94
N SER A 8 -7.05 7.25 10.40
CA SER A 8 -6.07 8.32 10.53
C SER A 8 -5.56 8.79 9.17
N ALA A 9 -5.32 7.88 8.23
CA ALA A 9 -4.93 8.22 6.87
C ALA A 9 -6.00 9.08 6.17
N ALA A 10 -7.27 8.75 6.33
CA ALA A 10 -8.37 9.51 5.74
C ALA A 10 -8.40 10.97 6.21
N ILE A 11 -8.20 11.21 7.51
CA ILE A 11 -8.13 12.57 8.05
C ILE A 11 -6.98 13.34 7.39
N VAL A 12 -5.79 12.76 7.36
CA VAL A 12 -4.60 13.43 6.78
C VAL A 12 -4.77 13.67 5.28
N VAL A 13 -5.33 12.71 4.54
CA VAL A 13 -5.61 12.88 3.10
C VAL A 13 -6.56 14.04 2.86
N GLU A 14 -7.69 14.12 3.60
CA GLU A 14 -8.65 15.21 3.48
C GLU A 14 -8.01 16.57 3.79
N GLU A 15 -7.16 16.65 4.81
CA GLU A 15 -6.46 17.91 5.14
C GLU A 15 -5.44 18.29 4.07
N LEU A 16 -4.66 17.33 3.54
CA LEU A 16 -3.71 17.60 2.45
C LEU A 16 -4.42 18.06 1.16
N VAL A 17 -5.57 17.47 0.85
CA VAL A 17 -6.39 17.89 -0.29
C VAL A 17 -6.86 19.33 -0.10
N ARG A 18 -7.33 19.72 1.08
CA ARG A 18 -7.71 21.11 1.41
C ARG A 18 -6.54 22.08 1.29
N LEU A 19 -5.32 21.62 1.57
CA LEU A 19 -4.09 22.40 1.40
C LEU A 19 -3.60 22.45 -0.06
N GLY A 20 -4.29 21.81 -0.99
CA GLY A 20 -4.00 21.87 -2.41
C GLY A 20 -3.09 20.77 -2.94
N ALA A 21 -2.91 19.67 -2.22
CA ALA A 21 -2.18 18.51 -2.73
C ALA A 21 -2.87 17.96 -4.00
N ARG A 22 -2.07 17.63 -5.02
CA ARG A 22 -2.56 17.09 -6.30
C ARG A 22 -2.17 15.64 -6.52
N VAL A 23 -1.09 15.20 -5.90
CA VAL A 23 -0.57 13.84 -5.97
C VAL A 23 -0.24 13.40 -4.55
N LEU A 24 -0.70 12.22 -4.17
CA LEU A 24 -0.41 11.62 -2.88
C LEU A 24 0.08 10.17 -3.09
N VAL A 25 1.27 9.87 -2.60
CA VAL A 25 1.84 8.53 -2.67
C VAL A 25 2.03 7.99 -1.25
N ARG A 26 1.42 6.82 -1.00
CA ARG A 26 1.68 6.07 0.22
C ARG A 26 3.02 5.35 0.10
N VAL A 27 3.87 5.59 1.08
CA VAL A 27 5.15 4.90 1.28
C VAL A 27 5.07 4.24 2.65
N GLY A 28 5.14 2.93 2.74
CA GLY A 28 4.97 2.21 4.01
C GLY A 28 5.43 0.76 3.95
N THR A 29 5.15 0.00 5.00
CA THR A 29 5.47 -1.42 5.07
C THR A 29 4.22 -2.29 4.95
N ALA A 30 4.40 -3.57 4.64
CA ALA A 30 3.32 -4.54 4.51
C ALA A 30 3.78 -5.94 4.93
N GLY A 31 2.86 -6.73 5.48
CA GLY A 31 3.07 -8.14 5.77
C GLY A 31 2.74 -9.01 4.56
N ALA A 32 3.67 -9.82 4.07
CA ALA A 32 3.45 -10.69 2.92
C ALA A 32 2.40 -11.78 3.20
N ALA A 33 1.49 -12.00 2.24
CA ALA A 33 0.45 -13.02 2.33
C ALA A 33 0.94 -14.43 2.02
N SER A 34 2.10 -14.55 1.34
CA SER A 34 2.68 -15.84 0.95
C SER A 34 4.19 -15.85 1.08
N SER A 35 4.78 -17.05 0.97
CA SER A 35 6.24 -17.25 1.04
C SER A 35 7.00 -16.77 -0.19
N ASP A 36 6.31 -16.37 -1.24
CA ASP A 36 6.93 -15.99 -2.51
C ASP A 36 7.51 -14.57 -2.50
N LEU A 37 7.18 -13.81 -1.45
CA LEU A 37 7.70 -12.47 -1.21
C LEU A 37 8.74 -12.49 -0.10
N ALA A 38 9.90 -11.96 -0.38
CA ALA A 38 10.96 -11.84 0.61
C ALA A 38 10.87 -10.50 1.37
N PRO A 39 11.24 -10.48 2.66
CA PRO A 39 11.43 -9.22 3.38
C PRO A 39 12.38 -8.28 2.65
N GLY A 40 12.06 -6.98 2.64
CA GLY A 40 12.78 -5.96 1.89
C GLY A 40 12.43 -5.86 0.39
N GLU A 41 11.69 -6.81 -0.17
CA GLU A 41 11.14 -6.73 -1.53
C GLU A 41 10.05 -5.64 -1.59
N LEU A 42 9.96 -4.95 -2.72
CA LEU A 42 8.97 -3.88 -2.87
C LEU A 42 7.67 -4.40 -3.49
N ILE A 43 6.56 -3.75 -3.16
CA ILE A 43 5.25 -3.97 -3.78
C ILE A 43 4.74 -2.64 -4.32
N VAL A 44 4.50 -2.58 -5.63
CA VAL A 44 3.75 -1.49 -6.26
C VAL A 44 2.29 -1.92 -6.31
N ALA A 45 1.44 -1.25 -5.54
CA ALA A 45 0.05 -1.63 -5.42
C ALA A 45 -0.76 -1.21 -6.66
N GLN A 46 -1.30 -2.18 -7.39
CA GLN A 46 -2.21 -1.94 -8.52
C GLN A 46 -3.68 -1.83 -8.10
N GLY A 47 -3.97 -2.14 -6.85
CA GLY A 47 -5.28 -2.02 -6.24
C GLY A 47 -5.24 -2.48 -4.79
N ALA A 48 -6.26 -2.10 -4.02
CA ALA A 48 -6.38 -2.51 -2.62
C ALA A 48 -7.74 -3.16 -2.36
N VAL A 49 -7.74 -4.32 -1.75
CA VAL A 49 -8.97 -4.96 -1.24
C VAL A 49 -9.39 -4.23 0.03
N PRO A 50 -10.58 -3.62 0.09
CA PRO A 50 -11.00 -2.84 1.23
C PRO A 50 -11.60 -3.74 2.32
N LEU A 51 -10.78 -4.23 3.23
CA LEU A 51 -11.23 -4.99 4.40
C LEU A 51 -11.48 -4.09 5.62
N ASP A 52 -11.23 -2.80 5.46
CA ASP A 52 -11.33 -1.76 6.49
C ASP A 52 -12.73 -1.15 6.62
N GLY A 53 -13.02 -0.60 7.80
CA GLY A 53 -14.29 0.04 8.09
C GLY A 53 -14.43 1.44 7.50
N THR A 54 -13.35 2.18 7.32
CA THR A 54 -13.37 3.56 6.81
C THR A 54 -13.84 3.59 5.36
N THR A 55 -13.22 2.80 4.50
CA THR A 55 -13.63 2.66 3.09
C THR A 55 -15.08 2.23 2.99
N ARG A 56 -15.49 1.25 3.79
CA ARG A 56 -16.88 0.79 3.86
C ARG A 56 -17.84 1.90 4.26
N GLN A 57 -17.47 2.75 5.23
CA GLN A 57 -18.31 3.85 5.70
C GLN A 57 -18.46 4.94 4.63
N TYR A 58 -17.38 5.35 3.96
CA TYR A 58 -17.45 6.30 2.85
C TYR A 58 -18.32 5.80 1.69
N LEU A 59 -18.31 4.50 1.44
CA LEU A 59 -19.09 3.86 0.38
C LEU A 59 -20.52 3.50 0.79
N GLU A 60 -20.90 3.70 2.05
CA GLU A 60 -22.20 3.24 2.60
C GLU A 60 -22.43 1.74 2.35
N GLY A 61 -21.36 0.95 2.40
CA GLY A 61 -21.39 -0.48 2.14
C GLY A 61 -21.48 -0.90 0.66
N ARG A 62 -21.45 0.03 -0.29
CA ARG A 62 -21.48 -0.30 -1.72
C ARG A 62 -20.19 -1.02 -2.15
N PRO A 63 -20.26 -2.01 -3.05
CA PRO A 63 -19.06 -2.64 -3.60
C PRO A 63 -18.27 -1.62 -4.43
N TYR A 64 -16.95 -1.62 -4.25
CA TYR A 64 -16.04 -0.72 -4.94
C TYR A 64 -14.66 -1.36 -5.07
N ALA A 65 -13.91 -0.99 -6.11
CA ALA A 65 -12.53 -1.40 -6.33
C ALA A 65 -11.59 -0.20 -6.15
N PRO A 66 -10.99 -0.01 -4.96
CA PRO A 66 -9.96 1.00 -4.75
C PRO A 66 -8.75 0.74 -5.63
N VAL A 67 -8.48 1.64 -6.59
CA VAL A 67 -7.34 1.55 -7.50
C VAL A 67 -6.57 2.86 -7.53
N PRO A 68 -5.25 2.82 -7.72
CA PRO A 68 -4.42 4.01 -7.86
C PRO A 68 -4.74 4.79 -9.13
N ASP A 69 -4.19 5.98 -9.23
CA ASP A 69 -4.12 6.71 -10.50
C ASP A 69 -3.17 5.96 -11.47
N PRO A 70 -3.55 5.77 -12.74
CA PRO A 70 -2.78 4.95 -13.67
C PRO A 70 -1.42 5.57 -14.02
N GLU A 71 -1.27 6.89 -13.99
CA GLU A 71 0.01 7.53 -14.27
C GLU A 71 0.96 7.42 -13.08
N VAL A 72 0.46 7.65 -11.86
CA VAL A 72 1.24 7.48 -10.63
C VAL A 72 1.66 6.01 -10.46
N PHE A 73 0.75 5.08 -10.68
CA PHE A 73 1.05 3.64 -10.64
C PHE A 73 2.17 3.29 -11.63
N ARG A 74 2.04 3.72 -12.88
CA ARG A 74 3.02 3.43 -13.94
C ARG A 74 4.37 4.06 -13.64
N ALA A 75 4.42 5.28 -13.10
CA ALA A 75 5.66 5.94 -12.72
C ALA A 75 6.39 5.16 -11.61
N LEU A 76 5.69 4.75 -10.56
CA LEU A 76 6.24 3.93 -9.49
C LEU A 76 6.80 2.60 -10.01
N TRP A 77 6.04 1.89 -10.84
CA TRP A 77 6.48 0.62 -11.39
C TRP A 77 7.72 0.77 -12.27
N ARG A 78 7.68 1.67 -13.29
CA ARG A 78 8.81 1.91 -14.19
C ARG A 78 10.07 2.33 -13.44
N ARG A 79 9.92 3.13 -12.39
CA ARG A 79 11.06 3.55 -11.59
C ARG A 79 11.68 2.40 -10.81
N ALA A 80 10.87 1.53 -10.21
CA ALA A 80 11.36 0.32 -9.54
C ALA A 80 12.12 -0.60 -10.51
N GLU A 81 11.60 -0.78 -11.75
CA GLU A 81 12.29 -1.52 -12.82
C GLU A 81 13.61 -0.87 -13.22
N ALA A 82 13.62 0.44 -13.47
CA ALA A 82 14.80 1.17 -13.92
C ALA A 82 15.94 1.15 -12.89
N LEU A 83 15.60 1.17 -11.59
CA LEU A 83 16.58 1.06 -10.51
C LEU A 83 17.01 -0.41 -10.25
N GLY A 84 16.37 -1.38 -10.89
CA GLY A 84 16.69 -2.81 -10.74
C GLY A 84 16.36 -3.36 -9.35
N TYR A 85 15.45 -2.74 -8.61
CA TYR A 85 15.08 -3.21 -7.28
C TYR A 85 14.13 -4.40 -7.34
N PRO A 86 14.32 -5.43 -6.49
CA PRO A 86 13.37 -6.53 -6.38
C PRO A 86 11.98 -6.00 -6.04
N HIS A 87 11.02 -6.25 -6.91
CA HIS A 87 9.66 -5.75 -6.71
C HIS A 87 8.60 -6.66 -7.35
N ARG A 88 7.40 -6.55 -6.85
CA ARG A 88 6.18 -7.15 -7.41
C ARG A 88 5.14 -6.07 -7.66
N VAL A 89 4.28 -6.34 -8.62
CA VAL A 89 3.09 -5.54 -8.91
C VAL A 89 1.86 -6.41 -8.62
N GLY A 90 0.93 -5.92 -7.81
CA GLY A 90 -0.25 -6.70 -7.49
C GLY A 90 -1.18 -6.05 -6.49
N LEU A 91 -2.16 -6.83 -6.04
CA LEU A 91 -3.14 -6.40 -5.05
C LEU A 91 -2.54 -6.42 -3.65
N VAL A 92 -2.97 -5.45 -2.85
CA VAL A 92 -2.79 -5.48 -1.39
C VAL A 92 -4.15 -5.52 -0.71
N ALA A 93 -4.21 -5.89 0.56
CA ALA A 93 -5.43 -5.79 1.36
C ALA A 93 -5.21 -4.78 2.47
N SER A 94 -6.15 -3.83 2.60
CA SER A 94 -6.14 -2.86 3.69
C SER A 94 -7.07 -3.33 4.80
N GLU A 95 -6.52 -3.50 6.01
CA GLU A 95 -7.25 -3.98 7.18
C GLU A 95 -7.08 -3.04 8.38
N ASP A 96 -7.99 -3.15 9.37
CA ASP A 96 -7.96 -2.29 10.56
C ASP A 96 -7.27 -2.96 11.76
N ALA A 97 -7.21 -4.29 11.79
CA ALA A 97 -6.81 -5.04 12.96
C ALA A 97 -5.48 -5.80 12.76
N PHE A 98 -4.37 -5.11 12.97
CA PHE A 98 -3.01 -5.56 12.70
C PHE A 98 -2.67 -6.99 13.20
N TYR A 99 -3.22 -7.41 14.33
CA TYR A 99 -2.95 -8.74 14.92
C TYR A 99 -4.05 -9.77 14.65
N ALA A 100 -5.09 -9.44 13.86
CA ALA A 100 -6.22 -10.33 13.66
C ALA A 100 -6.02 -11.32 12.51
N THR A 101 -5.29 -10.93 11.46
CA THR A 101 -5.12 -11.77 10.26
C THR A 101 -4.26 -12.99 10.58
N THR A 102 -4.85 -14.17 10.44
CA THR A 102 -4.15 -15.43 10.61
C THR A 102 -3.37 -15.83 9.34
N PRO A 103 -2.35 -16.72 9.46
CA PRO A 103 -1.68 -17.27 8.29
C PRO A 103 -2.61 -17.99 7.32
N GLU A 104 -3.71 -18.60 7.83
CA GLU A 104 -4.74 -19.25 7.02
C GLU A 104 -5.52 -18.25 6.18
N GLU A 105 -5.94 -17.14 6.78
CA GLU A 105 -6.63 -16.06 6.08
C GLU A 105 -5.72 -15.40 5.04
N ALA A 106 -4.47 -15.13 5.40
CA ALA A 106 -3.49 -14.59 4.46
C ALA A 106 -3.32 -15.49 3.24
N ARG A 107 -3.17 -16.80 3.44
CA ARG A 107 -3.12 -17.78 2.34
C ARG A 107 -4.42 -17.84 1.52
N ALA A 108 -5.57 -17.66 2.17
CA ALA A 108 -6.85 -17.62 1.46
C ALA A 108 -6.91 -16.41 0.51
N TRP A 109 -6.49 -15.24 0.96
CA TRP A 109 -6.43 -14.04 0.12
C TRP A 109 -5.35 -14.11 -0.97
N ALA A 110 -4.21 -14.77 -0.70
CA ALA A 110 -3.18 -15.00 -1.70
C ALA A 110 -3.69 -15.78 -2.92
N ARG A 111 -4.67 -16.69 -2.76
CA ARG A 111 -5.34 -17.38 -3.88
C ARG A 111 -6.10 -16.45 -4.81
N TYR A 112 -6.49 -15.26 -4.32
CA TYR A 112 -7.14 -14.21 -5.10
C TYR A 112 -6.15 -13.16 -5.62
N GLY A 113 -4.84 -13.42 -5.48
CA GLY A 113 -3.77 -12.54 -5.96
C GLY A 113 -3.40 -11.41 -5.02
N VAL A 114 -3.84 -11.44 -3.76
CA VAL A 114 -3.37 -10.48 -2.74
C VAL A 114 -1.94 -10.83 -2.36
N LEU A 115 -1.02 -9.90 -2.53
CA LEU A 115 0.41 -10.06 -2.25
C LEU A 115 0.73 -9.83 -0.77
N ALA A 116 0.08 -8.84 -0.17
CA ALA A 116 0.38 -8.41 1.20
C ALA A 116 -0.79 -7.68 1.85
N PHE A 117 -0.71 -7.57 3.18
CA PHE A 117 -1.62 -6.81 4.01
C PHE A 117 -0.94 -5.53 4.50
N GLU A 118 -1.69 -4.45 4.47
CA GLU A 118 -1.31 -3.13 4.95
C GLU A 118 -2.57 -2.44 5.52
N MET A 119 -2.54 -1.16 5.85
CA MET A 119 -3.62 -0.58 6.63
C MET A 119 -4.20 0.73 6.06
N GLU A 120 -3.83 1.22 4.85
CA GLU A 120 -4.23 2.57 4.42
C GLU A 120 -4.55 2.73 2.92
N ALA A 121 -4.07 1.86 2.04
CA ALA A 121 -4.12 2.06 0.59
C ALA A 121 -5.55 2.14 0.04
N SER A 122 -6.49 1.36 0.58
CA SER A 122 -7.90 1.37 0.15
C SER A 122 -8.53 2.75 0.32
N ALA A 123 -8.36 3.36 1.51
CA ALA A 123 -8.90 4.67 1.80
C ALA A 123 -8.21 5.77 0.97
N LEU A 124 -6.88 5.68 0.81
CA LEU A 124 -6.14 6.62 -0.04
C LEU A 124 -6.65 6.61 -1.48
N PHE A 125 -6.80 5.43 -2.08
CA PHE A 125 -7.27 5.30 -3.46
C PHE A 125 -8.71 5.76 -3.63
N LEU A 126 -9.59 5.41 -2.69
CA LEU A 126 -10.98 5.87 -2.70
C LEU A 126 -11.05 7.40 -2.60
N LEU A 127 -10.41 7.98 -1.58
CA LEU A 127 -10.46 9.43 -1.35
C LEU A 127 -9.81 10.20 -2.50
N GLY A 128 -8.71 9.69 -3.07
CA GLY A 128 -8.12 10.28 -4.26
C GLY A 128 -9.12 10.42 -5.40
N ARG A 129 -9.88 9.37 -5.69
CA ARG A 129 -10.96 9.42 -6.70
C ARG A 129 -12.08 10.40 -6.33
N MET A 130 -12.53 10.37 -5.08
CA MET A 130 -13.60 11.25 -4.62
C MET A 130 -13.23 12.74 -4.66
N ARG A 131 -11.96 13.06 -4.49
CA ARG A 131 -11.43 14.43 -4.39
C ARG A 131 -10.70 14.91 -5.64
N GLY A 132 -10.59 14.08 -6.68
CA GLY A 132 -9.88 14.44 -7.91
C GLY A 132 -8.36 14.56 -7.72
N VAL A 133 -7.78 13.84 -6.77
CA VAL A 133 -6.35 13.81 -6.48
C VAL A 133 -5.76 12.50 -6.96
N ARG A 134 -4.61 12.54 -7.62
CA ARG A 134 -3.92 11.36 -8.11
C ARG A 134 -3.22 10.63 -6.95
N THR A 135 -3.38 9.32 -6.89
CA THR A 135 -2.84 8.53 -5.78
C THR A 135 -2.09 7.30 -6.25
N GLY A 136 -1.10 6.88 -5.47
CA GLY A 136 -0.34 5.65 -5.67
C GLY A 136 0.11 5.08 -4.33
N ALA A 137 0.60 3.84 -4.35
CA ALA A 137 1.21 3.22 -3.18
C ALA A 137 2.36 2.30 -3.57
N ILE A 138 3.44 2.40 -2.83
CA ILE A 138 4.57 1.49 -2.86
C ILE A 138 4.92 1.08 -1.42
N LEU A 139 5.21 -0.19 -1.23
CA LEU A 139 5.38 -0.79 0.09
C LEU A 139 6.66 -1.63 0.12
N ALA A 140 7.31 -1.70 1.28
CA ALA A 140 8.39 -2.65 1.53
C ALA A 140 7.85 -3.80 2.39
N VAL A 141 8.15 -5.03 2.03
CA VAL A 141 7.77 -6.20 2.84
C VAL A 141 8.56 -6.19 4.13
N SER A 142 7.86 -6.17 5.28
CA SER A 142 8.47 -6.18 6.61
C SER A 142 8.64 -7.58 7.19
N ASN A 143 7.70 -8.47 6.90
CA ASN A 143 7.63 -9.84 7.40
C ASN A 143 6.63 -10.64 6.56
N ARG A 144 6.50 -11.92 6.81
CA ARG A 144 5.35 -12.72 6.35
C ARG A 144 4.32 -12.80 7.45
N ILE A 145 3.05 -12.82 7.08
CA ILE A 145 1.97 -13.02 8.07
C ILE A 145 2.17 -14.39 8.73
N GLY A 146 2.29 -14.37 10.06
CA GLY A 146 2.55 -15.57 10.87
C GLY A 146 4.02 -15.78 11.26
N ASP A 147 4.95 -15.03 10.71
CA ASP A 147 6.32 -15.02 11.20
C ASP A 147 6.34 -14.40 12.61
N PRO A 148 7.09 -15.00 13.55
CA PRO A 148 7.13 -14.51 14.93
C PRO A 148 7.82 -13.16 15.09
N GLU A 149 8.68 -12.80 14.14
CA GLU A 149 9.52 -11.60 14.17
C GLU A 149 9.47 -10.86 12.84
N LEU A 150 9.74 -9.57 12.89
CA LEU A 150 9.99 -8.76 11.71
C LEU A 150 11.34 -9.15 11.08
N ALA A 151 11.55 -8.78 9.84
CA ALA A 151 12.85 -8.92 9.18
C ALA A 151 13.97 -8.23 10.01
N PRO A 152 15.23 -8.70 9.88
CA PRO A 152 16.36 -8.02 10.47
C PRO A 152 16.34 -6.52 10.13
N PRO A 153 16.70 -5.64 11.11
CA PRO A 153 16.62 -4.19 10.91
C PRO A 153 17.31 -3.68 9.66
N GLU A 154 18.45 -4.24 9.30
CA GLU A 154 19.23 -3.87 8.10
C GLU A 154 18.48 -4.20 6.80
N VAL A 155 17.78 -5.34 6.74
CA VAL A 155 16.98 -5.75 5.57
C VAL A 155 15.79 -4.81 5.40
N LEU A 156 15.10 -4.51 6.51
CA LEU A 156 13.95 -3.60 6.50
C LEU A 156 14.37 -2.17 6.15
N GLN A 157 15.47 -1.67 6.73
CA GLN A 157 15.98 -0.34 6.43
C GLN A 157 16.36 -0.19 4.95
N GLU A 158 17.01 -1.21 4.37
CA GLU A 158 17.35 -1.19 2.95
C GLU A 158 16.09 -1.22 2.06
N GLY A 159 15.09 -2.06 2.39
CA GLY A 159 13.80 -2.07 1.70
C GLY A 159 13.10 -0.71 1.76
N VAL A 160 13.07 -0.10 2.94
CA VAL A 160 12.49 1.25 3.13
C VAL A 160 13.27 2.31 2.33
N ARG A 161 14.61 2.27 2.33
CA ARG A 161 15.43 3.20 1.54
C ARG A 161 15.09 3.12 0.06
N ARG A 162 15.08 1.90 -0.51
CA ARG A 162 14.73 1.67 -1.93
C ARG A 162 13.31 2.15 -2.25
N MET A 163 12.36 1.84 -1.39
CA MET A 163 10.96 2.26 -1.54
C MET A 163 10.83 3.79 -1.59
N VAL A 164 11.49 4.49 -0.67
CA VAL A 164 11.49 5.97 -0.62
C VAL A 164 12.14 6.55 -1.87
N GLU A 165 13.27 6.01 -2.31
CA GLU A 165 13.96 6.44 -3.52
C GLU A 165 13.06 6.30 -4.76
N VAL A 166 12.42 5.14 -4.95
CA VAL A 166 11.46 4.93 -6.05
C VAL A 166 10.33 5.96 -5.98
N ALA A 167 9.74 6.18 -4.81
CA ALA A 167 8.63 7.11 -4.66
C ALA A 167 9.02 8.55 -4.97
N LEU A 168 10.16 9.02 -4.44
CA LEU A 168 10.64 10.38 -4.68
C LEU A 168 10.97 10.65 -6.14
N GLU A 169 11.60 9.70 -6.83
CA GLU A 169 11.91 9.86 -8.25
C GLU A 169 10.64 9.74 -9.13
N ALA A 170 9.72 8.84 -8.79
CA ALA A 170 8.48 8.67 -9.55
C ALA A 170 7.57 9.91 -9.50
N VAL A 171 7.49 10.61 -8.35
CA VAL A 171 6.63 11.80 -8.25
C VAL A 171 7.12 12.99 -9.07
N LEU A 172 8.37 12.98 -9.51
CA LEU A 172 8.91 14.00 -10.42
C LEU A 172 8.44 13.83 -11.87
N GLU A 173 7.87 12.66 -12.19
CA GLU A 173 7.40 12.31 -13.53
C GLU A 173 5.87 12.52 -13.71
N VAL A 174 5.14 12.89 -12.67
CA VAL A 174 3.67 12.95 -12.64
C VAL A 174 3.12 14.30 -12.19
#